data_af8c11b32aacf2d58d99de3901dc4f98
#
_entry.id   af8c11b32aacf2d58d99de3901dc4f98
#
_cell.length_a   1.000
_cell.length_b   1.000
_cell.length_c   1.000
_cell.angle_alpha   90.00
_cell.angle_beta   90.00
_cell.angle_gamma   90.00
#
_symmetry.space_group_name_H-M   'P 1'
#
loop_
_entity.id
_entity.type
_entity.pdbx_description
1 polymer ?
#
loop_
_entity_poly.entity_id
_entity_poly.type
_entity_poly.pdbx_seq_one_letter_code
_entity_poly.pdbx_strand_id
1 'polypeptide(L)'
;MKTLTQFFLFALFLCLMGSCGTAKLATNSYSPAPIQENQDYLTKSLFNSKDKTISEEGIAQILDSEIKLPDTIRLAILNYASNSINRYYSAYWSNEEFLKLQQSFIEIFKKKLSVNSKVKQIILMPKLMIGTNPNILTLRESAVRLQADLFLVFSVNSDIYYKYKAFKKDEAKAYATAEALLMDVRTGIIPFSDIVTRENQVTKDNMIDLSSQDTQKRAENGAIQLTLEELSTRVNDFLKEDK
;
A
#
# COMPACT_ATOMS: atom_id res chain seq x y z
N MET A 1 -56.92 55.52 -8.67
CA MET A 1 -55.82 54.83 -9.33
C MET A 1 -54.52 54.78 -8.50
N LYS A 2 -54.25 55.71 -7.63
CA LYS A 2 -53.02 55.68 -6.78
C LYS A 2 -52.99 54.62 -5.68
N THR A 3 -54.12 54.17 -5.17
CA THR A 3 -54.18 53.17 -4.12
C THR A 3 -53.97 51.72 -4.63
N LEU A 4 -54.34 51.43 -5.87
CA LEU A 4 -54.18 50.11 -6.47
C LEU A 4 -52.71 49.81 -6.83
N THR A 5 -51.95 50.84 -7.26
CA THR A 5 -50.51 50.72 -7.54
C THR A 5 -49.67 50.53 -6.29
N GLN A 6 -50.05 51.12 -5.18
CA GLN A 6 -49.39 50.91 -3.89
C GLN A 6 -49.58 49.48 -3.35
N PHE A 7 -50.75 48.92 -3.56
CA PHE A 7 -51.04 47.53 -3.15
C PHE A 7 -50.24 46.49 -3.96
N PHE A 8 -50.06 46.78 -5.26
CA PHE A 8 -49.27 45.92 -6.13
C PHE A 8 -47.75 45.94 -5.82
N LEU A 9 -47.24 47.15 -5.47
CA LEU A 9 -45.85 47.29 -5.04
C LEU A 9 -45.57 46.64 -3.70
N PHE A 10 -46.52 46.67 -2.78
CA PHE A 10 -46.38 46.02 -1.46
C PHE A 10 -46.48 44.49 -1.56
N ALA A 11 -47.32 43.95 -2.44
CA ALA A 11 -47.39 42.51 -2.72
C ALA A 11 -46.12 41.97 -3.42
N LEU A 12 -45.53 42.73 -4.31
CA LEU A 12 -44.28 42.39 -4.98
C LEU A 12 -43.08 42.35 -4.02
N PHE A 13 -43.07 43.27 -3.02
CA PHE A 13 -42.01 43.29 -1.98
C PHE A 13 -42.12 42.15 -0.98
N LEU A 14 -43.31 41.67 -0.68
CA LEU A 14 -43.52 40.47 0.18
C LEU A 14 -43.08 39.15 -0.50
N CYS A 15 -43.19 39.08 -1.83
CA CYS A 15 -42.71 37.88 -2.55
C CYS A 15 -41.20 37.75 -2.62
N LEU A 16 -40.44 38.83 -2.46
CA LEU A 16 -38.98 38.83 -2.49
C LEU A 16 -38.34 38.36 -1.16
N MET A 17 -39.08 38.38 -0.06
CA MET A 17 -38.58 37.96 1.26
C MET A 17 -38.82 36.46 1.58
N GLY A 18 -39.48 35.72 0.69
CA GLY A 18 -39.82 34.29 0.90
C GLY A 18 -38.77 33.31 0.44
N SER A 19 -37.63 33.75 -0.14
CA SER A 19 -36.59 32.85 -0.65
C SER A 19 -35.41 32.72 0.32
N CYS A 20 -35.72 32.45 1.61
CA CYS A 20 -34.74 31.80 2.47
C CYS A 20 -34.83 30.28 2.23
N GLY A 21 -34.42 29.87 1.05
CA GLY A 21 -33.99 28.50 0.86
C GLY A 21 -32.83 28.26 1.80
N THR A 22 -33.05 27.55 2.89
CA THR A 22 -31.96 26.92 3.63
C THR A 22 -31.22 26.05 2.64
N ALA A 23 -30.19 26.62 2.00
CA ALA A 23 -29.14 25.81 1.42
C ALA A 23 -28.64 24.97 2.60
N LYS A 24 -29.13 23.72 2.70
CA LYS A 24 -28.41 22.70 3.44
C LYS A 24 -27.03 22.73 2.79
N LEU A 25 -26.08 23.45 3.42
CA LEU A 25 -24.69 23.12 3.24
C LEU A 25 -24.68 21.60 3.37
N ALA A 26 -24.49 20.90 2.26
CA ALA A 26 -23.98 19.56 2.32
C ALA A 26 -22.65 19.72 3.04
N THR A 27 -22.69 19.70 4.36
CA THR A 27 -21.56 19.22 5.11
C THR A 27 -21.35 17.85 4.46
N ASN A 28 -20.44 17.78 3.52
CA ASN A 28 -19.68 16.57 3.34
C ASN A 28 -19.01 16.35 4.70
N SER A 29 -19.82 15.95 5.69
CA SER A 29 -19.33 15.13 6.75
C SER A 29 -18.70 13.99 5.97
N TYR A 30 -17.38 13.98 5.94
CA TYR A 30 -16.59 12.82 5.66
C TYR A 30 -17.11 11.80 6.70
N SER A 31 -18.19 11.15 6.32
CA SER A 31 -18.60 9.93 7.00
C SER A 31 -17.45 9.00 6.62
N PRO A 32 -16.56 8.65 7.55
CA PRO A 32 -15.61 7.60 7.27
C PRO A 32 -16.49 6.49 6.72
N ALA A 33 -16.14 5.98 5.52
CA ALA A 33 -16.85 4.87 4.94
C ALA A 33 -17.08 3.88 6.07
N PRO A 34 -18.31 3.36 6.24
CA PRO A 34 -18.60 2.51 7.39
C PRO A 34 -17.48 1.51 7.45
N ILE A 35 -16.76 1.49 8.57
CA ILE A 35 -15.69 0.54 8.81
C ILE A 35 -16.40 -0.80 8.65
N GLN A 36 -16.21 -1.43 7.49
CA GLN A 36 -16.62 -2.80 7.33
C GLN A 36 -15.76 -3.58 8.31
N GLU A 37 -16.37 -4.13 9.32
CA GLU A 37 -15.76 -4.87 10.42
C GLU A 37 -14.93 -6.09 9.96
N ASN A 38 -14.92 -6.36 8.65
CA ASN A 38 -14.11 -7.37 7.95
C ASN A 38 -12.88 -6.79 7.22
N GLN A 39 -12.42 -5.60 7.59
CA GLN A 39 -11.16 -5.15 7.07
C GLN A 39 -10.05 -5.85 7.86
N ASP A 40 -9.48 -6.89 7.26
CA ASP A 40 -8.13 -7.37 7.57
C ASP A 40 -7.15 -6.22 7.24
N TYR A 41 -7.13 -5.16 8.06
CA TYR A 41 -6.30 -3.96 7.86
C TYR A 41 -4.83 -4.23 8.08
N LEU A 42 -4.57 -5.22 8.85
CA LEU A 42 -3.23 -5.72 9.05
C LEU A 42 -3.03 -6.87 8.07
N THR A 43 -1.89 -6.90 7.48
CA THR A 43 -1.40 -8.01 6.67
C THR A 43 -1.84 -9.31 7.31
N LYS A 44 -2.53 -10.15 6.55
CA LYS A 44 -2.93 -11.47 7.02
C LYS A 44 -1.66 -12.17 7.51
N SER A 45 -1.64 -12.61 8.75
CA SER A 45 -0.47 -13.31 9.28
C SER A 45 -0.08 -14.46 8.36
N LEU A 46 1.20 -14.55 8.02
CA LEU A 46 1.78 -15.65 7.27
C LEU A 46 1.94 -16.90 8.14
N PHE A 47 1.83 -16.76 9.47
CA PHE A 47 1.87 -17.84 10.43
C PHE A 47 0.45 -18.24 10.82
N ASN A 48 0.12 -19.51 10.62
CA ASN A 48 -1.19 -20.05 10.97
C ASN A 48 -1.09 -20.76 12.32
N SER A 49 -2.09 -20.61 13.17
CA SER A 49 -2.19 -21.29 14.46
C SER A 49 -2.22 -22.84 14.35
N LYS A 50 -2.44 -23.36 13.14
CA LYS A 50 -2.39 -24.81 12.85
C LYS A 50 -1.01 -25.30 12.36
N ASP A 51 -0.06 -24.38 12.16
CA ASP A 51 1.30 -24.74 11.80
C ASP A 51 1.92 -25.46 12.99
N LYS A 52 2.73 -26.50 12.72
CA LYS A 52 3.43 -27.22 13.78
C LYS A 52 4.35 -26.24 14.52
N THR A 53 4.23 -26.22 15.82
CA THR A 53 5.16 -25.49 16.68
C THR A 53 6.56 -26.10 16.56
N ILE A 54 7.57 -25.26 16.60
CA ILE A 54 8.97 -25.70 16.61
C ILE A 54 9.21 -26.40 17.95
N SER A 55 9.90 -27.59 17.93
CA SER A 55 10.26 -28.25 19.17
C SER A 55 11.29 -27.47 19.99
N GLU A 56 11.41 -27.73 21.27
CA GLU A 56 12.40 -27.07 22.14
C GLU A 56 13.84 -27.25 21.63
N GLU A 57 14.16 -28.47 21.11
CA GLU A 57 15.45 -28.72 20.50
C GLU A 57 15.63 -27.89 19.20
N GLY A 58 14.58 -27.76 18.42
CA GLY A 58 14.58 -26.94 17.21
C GLY A 58 14.76 -25.46 17.53
N ILE A 59 14.13 -24.96 18.61
CA ILE A 59 14.32 -23.59 19.11
C ILE A 59 15.77 -23.38 19.49
N ALA A 60 16.37 -24.26 20.29
CA ALA A 60 17.76 -24.17 20.69
C ALA A 60 18.69 -24.15 19.47
N GLN A 61 18.50 -25.05 18.49
CA GLN A 61 19.30 -25.09 17.27
C GLN A 61 19.19 -23.81 16.44
N ILE A 62 18.00 -23.22 16.34
CA ILE A 62 17.81 -21.94 15.60
C ILE A 62 18.52 -20.80 16.32
N LEU A 63 18.37 -20.71 17.66
CA LEU A 63 18.97 -19.61 18.44
C LEU A 63 20.50 -19.70 18.48
N ASP A 64 21.06 -20.92 18.45
CA ASP A 64 22.51 -21.14 18.45
C ASP A 64 23.11 -21.10 17.04
N SER A 65 22.29 -20.99 15.99
CA SER A 65 22.77 -20.98 14.61
C SER A 65 23.29 -19.60 14.19
N GLU A 66 24.43 -19.59 13.52
CA GLU A 66 24.90 -18.39 12.81
C GLU A 66 24.24 -18.28 11.45
N ILE A 67 23.68 -17.11 11.15
CA ILE A 67 23.08 -16.83 9.85
C ILE A 67 24.18 -16.46 8.86
N LYS A 68 24.51 -17.34 7.92
CA LYS A 68 25.45 -17.07 6.84
C LYS A 68 24.70 -16.91 5.53
N LEU A 69 24.76 -15.72 4.93
CA LEU A 69 24.18 -15.49 3.62
C LEU A 69 25.07 -16.19 2.55
N PRO A 70 24.44 -16.75 1.49
CA PRO A 70 25.18 -17.32 0.37
C PRO A 70 26.02 -16.23 -0.35
N ASP A 71 27.21 -16.59 -0.86
CA ASP A 71 28.05 -15.69 -1.68
C ASP A 71 27.33 -15.25 -2.96
N THR A 72 26.47 -16.12 -3.48
CA THR A 72 25.61 -15.83 -4.65
C THR A 72 24.18 -16.16 -4.33
N ILE A 73 23.27 -15.19 -4.58
CA ILE A 73 21.88 -15.20 -4.15
C ILE A 73 20.96 -15.26 -5.37
N ARG A 74 20.12 -16.29 -5.42
CA ARG A 74 18.91 -16.31 -6.25
C ARG A 74 17.75 -15.88 -5.33
N LEU A 75 17.26 -14.67 -5.53
CA LEU A 75 16.25 -14.05 -4.69
C LEU A 75 14.87 -14.19 -5.31
N ALA A 76 13.97 -14.96 -4.67
CA ALA A 76 12.56 -14.91 -5.01
C ALA A 76 11.89 -13.71 -4.34
N ILE A 77 11.00 -13.01 -5.06
CA ILE A 77 10.27 -11.85 -4.54
C ILE A 77 8.77 -12.07 -4.73
N LEU A 78 8.01 -11.81 -3.67
CA LEU A 78 6.56 -11.81 -3.66
C LEU A 78 6.02 -10.49 -3.12
N ASN A 79 5.19 -9.81 -3.91
CA ASN A 79 4.30 -8.78 -3.38
C ASN A 79 3.05 -9.47 -2.80
N TYR A 80 2.96 -9.51 -1.48
CA TYR A 80 1.80 -10.00 -0.75
C TYR A 80 0.77 -8.87 -0.69
N ALA A 81 -0.10 -8.81 -1.71
CA ALA A 81 -0.97 -7.68 -1.95
C ALA A 81 -1.89 -7.38 -0.77
N SER A 82 -1.91 -6.12 -0.38
CA SER A 82 -2.89 -5.53 0.53
C SER A 82 -4.16 -5.09 -0.23
N ASN A 83 -5.30 -5.21 0.42
CA ASN A 83 -6.58 -4.76 -0.13
C ASN A 83 -6.77 -3.24 -0.08
N SER A 84 -5.97 -2.51 0.72
CA SER A 84 -6.16 -1.07 0.95
C SER A 84 -5.88 -0.19 -0.27
N ILE A 85 -4.96 -0.62 -1.14
CA ILE A 85 -4.56 0.13 -2.35
C ILE A 85 -5.64 0.09 -3.44
N ASN A 86 -6.68 -0.74 -3.28
CA ASN A 86 -7.70 -0.95 -4.31
C ASN A 86 -8.85 0.06 -4.31
N ARG A 87 -8.84 1.03 -3.41
CA ARG A 87 -9.98 1.96 -3.20
C ARG A 87 -10.40 2.76 -4.44
N TYR A 88 -9.50 2.93 -5.39
CA TYR A 88 -9.76 3.69 -6.63
C TYR A 88 -9.97 2.82 -7.86
N TYR A 89 -9.86 1.50 -7.74
CA TYR A 89 -9.90 0.59 -8.86
C TYR A 89 -11.11 -0.33 -8.75
N SER A 90 -12.09 -0.15 -9.62
CA SER A 90 -13.39 -0.86 -9.54
C SER A 90 -13.34 -2.32 -9.94
N ALA A 91 -12.34 -2.73 -10.72
CA ALA A 91 -12.17 -4.11 -11.17
C ALA A 91 -10.69 -4.43 -11.33
N TYR A 92 -10.18 -5.27 -10.46
CA TYR A 92 -8.76 -5.63 -10.38
C TYR A 92 -8.15 -6.17 -11.66
N TRP A 93 -8.90 -7.05 -12.32
CA TRP A 93 -8.38 -7.84 -13.43
C TRP A 93 -8.39 -7.11 -14.75
N SER A 94 -9.16 -6.04 -14.85
CA SER A 94 -9.34 -5.25 -16.07
C SER A 94 -8.76 -3.84 -15.98
N ASN A 95 -8.27 -3.43 -14.81
CA ASN A 95 -7.71 -2.09 -14.62
C ASN A 95 -6.21 -2.08 -14.92
N GLU A 96 -5.86 -1.58 -16.11
CA GLU A 96 -4.47 -1.49 -16.56
C GLU A 96 -3.59 -0.64 -15.63
N GLU A 97 -4.13 0.46 -15.08
CA GLU A 97 -3.40 1.31 -14.12
C GLU A 97 -3.02 0.54 -12.87
N PHE A 98 -3.94 -0.26 -12.34
CA PHE A 98 -3.67 -1.09 -11.16
C PHE A 98 -2.59 -2.13 -11.43
N LEU A 99 -2.64 -2.80 -12.57
CA LEU A 99 -1.63 -3.78 -12.95
C LEU A 99 -0.25 -3.13 -13.12
N LYS A 100 -0.18 -1.96 -13.76
CA LYS A 100 1.05 -1.17 -13.89
C LYS A 100 1.59 -0.73 -12.54
N LEU A 101 0.72 -0.30 -11.62
CA LEU A 101 1.11 0.06 -10.27
C LEU A 101 1.70 -1.14 -9.52
N GLN A 102 1.07 -2.30 -9.56
CA GLN A 102 1.58 -3.53 -8.94
C GLN A 102 2.95 -3.93 -9.53
N GLN A 103 3.12 -3.78 -10.83
CA GLN A 103 4.39 -4.05 -11.49
C GLN A 103 5.48 -3.05 -11.06
N SER A 104 5.14 -1.78 -10.91
CA SER A 104 6.09 -0.75 -10.49
C SER A 104 6.69 -1.02 -9.11
N PHE A 105 5.92 -1.61 -8.18
CA PHE A 105 6.42 -1.97 -6.86
C PHE A 105 7.56 -2.99 -6.94
N ILE A 106 7.40 -3.98 -7.80
CA ILE A 106 8.42 -5.00 -8.03
C ILE A 106 9.65 -4.40 -8.72
N GLU A 107 9.44 -3.50 -9.67
CA GLU A 107 10.55 -2.86 -10.40
C GLU A 107 11.41 -1.98 -9.48
N ILE A 108 10.86 -1.37 -8.42
CA ILE A 108 11.63 -0.65 -7.41
C ILE A 108 12.64 -1.59 -6.75
N PHE A 109 12.19 -2.76 -6.28
CA PHE A 109 13.08 -3.77 -5.70
C PHE A 109 14.10 -4.29 -6.72
N LYS A 110 13.66 -4.63 -7.93
CA LYS A 110 14.56 -5.13 -8.99
C LYS A 110 15.68 -4.13 -9.28
N LYS A 111 15.33 -2.87 -9.50
CA LYS A 111 16.30 -1.81 -9.79
C LYS A 111 17.32 -1.67 -8.66
N LYS A 112 16.89 -1.74 -7.40
CA LYS A 112 17.77 -1.55 -6.25
C LYS A 112 18.64 -2.77 -5.98
N LEU A 113 18.06 -3.97 -6.09
CA LEU A 113 18.75 -5.21 -5.74
C LEU A 113 19.64 -5.76 -6.86
N SER A 114 19.35 -5.44 -8.13
CA SER A 114 20.18 -5.88 -9.27
C SER A 114 21.58 -5.29 -9.30
N VAL A 115 21.81 -4.18 -8.57
CA VAL A 115 23.17 -3.59 -8.47
C VAL A 115 24.02 -4.24 -7.38
N ASN A 116 23.44 -5.16 -6.58
CA ASN A 116 24.17 -5.91 -5.57
C ASN A 116 24.92 -7.09 -6.20
N SER A 117 26.24 -7.12 -6.04
CA SER A 117 27.09 -8.16 -6.62
C SER A 117 26.78 -9.58 -6.15
N LYS A 118 26.23 -9.72 -4.93
CA LYS A 118 25.80 -11.02 -4.39
C LYS A 118 24.50 -11.52 -5.04
N VAL A 119 23.62 -10.63 -5.57
CA VAL A 119 22.34 -11.00 -6.15
C VAL A 119 22.54 -11.39 -7.62
N LYS A 120 22.64 -12.69 -7.86
CA LYS A 120 22.83 -13.25 -9.22
C LYS A 120 21.56 -13.23 -10.05
N GLN A 121 20.42 -13.47 -9.41
CA GLN A 121 19.12 -13.59 -10.07
C GLN A 121 17.99 -13.11 -9.19
N ILE A 122 17.05 -12.39 -9.78
CA ILE A 122 15.78 -12.01 -9.14
C ILE A 122 14.66 -12.78 -9.83
N ILE A 123 13.91 -13.55 -9.05
CA ILE A 123 12.82 -14.44 -9.51
C ILE A 123 11.51 -13.89 -8.96
N LEU A 124 10.58 -13.54 -9.84
CA LEU A 124 9.25 -13.13 -9.38
C LEU A 124 8.42 -14.37 -9.09
N MET A 125 7.84 -14.46 -7.91
CA MET A 125 6.92 -15.54 -7.56
C MET A 125 5.55 -15.26 -8.17
N PRO A 126 5.08 -16.10 -9.13
CA PRO A 126 3.76 -15.92 -9.71
C PRO A 126 2.64 -16.21 -8.70
N LYS A 127 1.54 -15.47 -8.77
CA LYS A 127 0.36 -15.74 -7.93
C LYS A 127 -0.21 -17.16 -8.11
N LEU A 128 0.01 -17.78 -9.26
CA LEU A 128 -0.35 -19.18 -9.52
C LEU A 128 0.34 -20.20 -8.58
N MET A 129 1.47 -19.82 -7.99
CA MET A 129 2.19 -20.66 -7.02
C MET A 129 1.74 -20.39 -5.57
N ILE A 130 0.82 -19.46 -5.38
CA ILE A 130 0.33 -19.05 -4.07
C ILE A 130 -1.08 -19.63 -3.90
N GLY A 131 -1.28 -20.45 -2.88
CA GLY A 131 -2.61 -20.98 -2.55
C GLY A 131 -3.59 -19.87 -2.11
N THR A 132 -4.85 -20.21 -1.96
CA THR A 132 -5.91 -19.25 -1.52
C THR A 132 -5.67 -18.71 -0.11
N ASN A 133 -5.02 -19.49 0.75
CA ASN A 133 -4.61 -19.09 2.10
C ASN A 133 -3.12 -19.41 2.28
N PRO A 134 -2.23 -18.60 1.72
CA PRO A 134 -0.81 -18.82 1.83
C PRO A 134 -0.34 -18.67 3.28
N ASN A 135 0.50 -19.60 3.72
CA ASN A 135 1.26 -19.50 4.96
C ASN A 135 2.76 -19.55 4.65
N ILE A 136 3.58 -19.28 5.65
CA ILE A 136 5.04 -19.23 5.48
C ILE A 136 5.62 -20.54 4.96
N LEU A 137 5.06 -21.69 5.34
CA LEU A 137 5.54 -23.00 4.91
C LEU A 137 5.25 -23.25 3.44
N THR A 138 4.03 -22.95 2.99
CA THR A 138 3.65 -23.12 1.56
C THR A 138 4.39 -22.14 0.65
N LEU A 139 4.65 -20.94 1.15
CA LEU A 139 5.45 -19.95 0.40
C LEU A 139 6.91 -20.38 0.30
N ARG A 140 7.49 -20.94 1.39
CA ARG A 140 8.82 -21.52 1.37
C ARG A 140 8.91 -22.66 0.34
N GLU A 141 7.95 -23.58 0.32
CA GLU A 141 7.88 -24.68 -0.65
C GLU A 141 7.85 -24.16 -2.10
N SER A 142 7.07 -23.09 -2.36
CA SER A 142 7.04 -22.44 -3.66
C SER A 142 8.40 -21.84 -4.03
N ALA A 143 9.11 -21.21 -3.08
CA ALA A 143 10.44 -20.66 -3.28
C ALA A 143 11.47 -21.77 -3.58
N VAL A 144 11.39 -22.93 -2.91
CA VAL A 144 12.22 -24.12 -3.23
C VAL A 144 12.02 -24.55 -4.67
N ARG A 145 10.78 -24.64 -5.15
CA ARG A 145 10.47 -25.03 -6.53
C ARG A 145 10.99 -24.03 -7.57
N LEU A 146 11.12 -22.75 -7.19
CA LEU A 146 11.77 -21.73 -7.98
C LEU A 146 13.30 -21.77 -7.88
N GLN A 147 13.87 -22.69 -7.09
CA GLN A 147 15.29 -22.79 -6.81
C GLN A 147 15.89 -21.51 -6.21
N ALA A 148 15.11 -20.78 -5.44
CA ALA A 148 15.58 -19.60 -4.75
C ALA A 148 16.41 -19.98 -3.51
N ASP A 149 17.43 -19.19 -3.21
CA ASP A 149 18.23 -19.29 -1.99
C ASP A 149 17.60 -18.47 -0.85
N LEU A 150 17.14 -17.25 -1.20
CA LEU A 150 16.41 -16.37 -0.30
C LEU A 150 15.03 -16.03 -0.88
N PHE A 151 14.08 -15.78 0.00
CA PHE A 151 12.72 -15.37 -0.37
C PHE A 151 12.32 -14.11 0.37
N LEU A 152 12.10 -13.04 -0.39
CA LEU A 152 11.59 -11.76 0.07
C LEU A 152 10.08 -11.69 -0.15
N VAL A 153 9.33 -11.59 0.92
CA VAL A 153 7.91 -11.25 0.87
C VAL A 153 7.71 -9.86 1.45
N PHE A 154 6.96 -9.02 0.74
CA PHE A 154 6.61 -7.70 1.24
C PHE A 154 5.14 -7.39 0.98
N SER A 155 4.60 -6.52 1.80
CA SER A 155 3.28 -5.92 1.61
C SER A 155 3.39 -4.41 1.76
N VAL A 156 2.46 -3.68 1.15
CA VAL A 156 2.35 -2.24 1.32
C VAL A 156 0.89 -1.84 1.51
N ASN A 157 0.66 -1.02 2.51
CA ASN A 157 -0.63 -0.41 2.84
C ASN A 157 -0.50 1.10 2.78
N SER A 158 -1.60 1.78 2.48
CA SER A 158 -1.63 3.24 2.42
C SER A 158 -2.91 3.80 2.97
N ASP A 159 -2.84 5.05 3.44
CA ASP A 159 -3.99 5.84 3.82
C ASP A 159 -3.85 7.27 3.30
N ILE A 160 -4.98 7.96 3.06
CA ILE A 160 -5.02 9.24 2.38
C ILE A 160 -5.91 10.21 3.11
N TYR A 161 -5.40 11.44 3.23
CA TYR A 161 -6.11 12.57 3.77
C TYR A 161 -6.21 13.66 2.71
N TYR A 162 -7.43 14.13 2.45
CA TYR A 162 -7.67 15.22 1.51
C TYR A 162 -8.22 16.42 2.24
N LYS A 163 -7.65 17.61 1.97
CA LYS A 163 -8.07 18.86 2.57
C LYS A 163 -8.52 19.83 1.49
N TYR A 164 -9.83 20.03 1.42
CA TYR A 164 -10.43 21.10 0.60
C TYR A 164 -10.14 22.48 1.21
N LYS A 165 -9.74 23.42 0.37
CA LYS A 165 -9.48 24.83 0.77
C LYS A 165 -10.29 25.78 -0.10
N ALA A 166 -11.24 26.53 0.51
CA ALA A 166 -12.18 27.39 -0.21
C ALA A 166 -11.53 28.47 -1.10
N PHE A 167 -10.34 28.97 -0.76
CA PHE A 167 -9.65 30.06 -1.47
C PHE A 167 -8.19 29.75 -1.81
N LYS A 168 -7.77 28.51 -1.67
CA LYS A 168 -6.42 28.03 -1.98
C LYS A 168 -6.52 26.73 -2.74
N LYS A 169 -5.42 26.31 -3.35
CA LYS A 169 -5.34 24.98 -3.96
C LYS A 169 -5.55 23.90 -2.90
N ASP A 170 -6.33 22.89 -3.24
CA ASP A 170 -6.55 21.72 -2.39
C ASP A 170 -5.25 20.95 -2.17
N GLU A 171 -5.16 20.24 -1.07
CA GLU A 171 -4.01 19.42 -0.71
C GLU A 171 -4.44 17.99 -0.43
N ALA A 172 -3.62 17.05 -0.87
CA ALA A 172 -3.71 15.66 -0.49
C ALA A 172 -2.43 15.25 0.22
N LYS A 173 -2.56 14.52 1.32
CA LYS A 173 -1.47 13.91 2.07
C LYS A 173 -1.75 12.42 2.20
N ALA A 174 -0.77 11.61 1.90
CA ALA A 174 -0.87 10.16 2.05
C ALA A 174 0.27 9.63 2.92
N TYR A 175 0.00 8.53 3.60
CA TYR A 175 0.97 7.72 4.31
C TYR A 175 0.99 6.35 3.67
N ALA A 176 2.15 5.77 3.55
CA ALA A 176 2.30 4.38 3.16
C ALA A 176 3.22 3.67 4.16
N THR A 177 2.82 2.46 4.52
CA THR A 177 3.61 1.56 5.35
C THR A 177 3.87 0.29 4.56
N ALA A 178 5.14 -0.09 4.45
CA ALA A 178 5.54 -1.36 3.86
C ALA A 178 6.24 -2.21 4.91
N GLU A 179 5.93 -3.49 4.89
CA GLU A 179 6.52 -4.51 5.75
C GLU A 179 7.20 -5.56 4.87
N ALA A 180 8.35 -6.05 5.28
CA ALA A 180 9.07 -7.10 4.58
C ALA A 180 9.65 -8.13 5.52
N LEU A 181 9.67 -9.37 5.03
CA LEU A 181 10.38 -10.50 5.63
C LEU A 181 11.30 -11.09 4.57
N LEU A 182 12.57 -11.32 4.92
CA LEU A 182 13.50 -12.08 4.09
C LEU A 182 13.74 -13.42 4.79
N MET A 183 13.46 -14.51 4.09
CA MET A 183 13.61 -15.86 4.62
C MET A 183 14.71 -16.62 3.87
N ASP A 184 15.58 -17.28 4.60
CA ASP A 184 16.45 -18.32 4.05
C ASP A 184 15.59 -19.55 3.72
N VAL A 185 15.58 -19.91 2.44
CA VAL A 185 14.72 -21.00 1.94
C VAL A 185 15.18 -22.38 2.47
N ARG A 186 16.48 -22.58 2.73
CA ARG A 186 17.03 -23.85 3.21
C ARG A 186 16.67 -24.09 4.66
N THR A 187 16.93 -23.12 5.51
CA THR A 187 16.73 -23.24 6.97
C THR A 187 15.31 -22.86 7.40
N GLY A 188 14.64 -21.97 6.68
CA GLY A 188 13.37 -21.37 7.08
C GLY A 188 13.53 -20.22 8.10
N ILE A 189 14.77 -19.86 8.45
CA ILE A 189 15.06 -18.74 9.34
C ILE A 189 14.76 -17.42 8.60
N ILE A 190 14.33 -16.42 9.35
CA ILE A 190 14.06 -15.07 8.85
C ILE A 190 15.21 -14.16 9.32
N PRO A 191 16.27 -14.00 8.52
CA PRO A 191 17.43 -13.19 8.92
C PRO A 191 17.18 -11.69 8.89
N PHE A 192 16.12 -11.23 8.21
CA PHE A 192 15.79 -9.82 8.11
C PHE A 192 14.27 -9.63 8.11
N SER A 193 13.82 -8.67 8.91
CA SER A 193 12.46 -8.14 8.86
C SER A 193 12.50 -6.64 9.12
N ASP A 194 11.66 -5.88 8.44
CA ASP A 194 11.60 -4.44 8.64
C ASP A 194 10.22 -3.87 8.28
N ILE A 195 9.92 -2.72 8.87
CA ILE A 195 8.70 -1.94 8.65
C ILE A 195 9.11 -0.49 8.39
N VAL A 196 8.69 0.04 7.26
CA VAL A 196 8.97 1.41 6.84
C VAL A 196 7.68 2.17 6.60
N THR A 197 7.57 3.36 7.17
CA THR A 197 6.45 4.28 6.90
C THR A 197 6.97 5.59 6.35
N ARG A 198 6.39 6.07 5.24
CA ARG A 198 6.68 7.39 4.67
C ARG A 198 5.38 8.11 4.33
N GLU A 199 5.49 9.42 4.29
CA GLU A 199 4.41 10.31 3.89
C GLU A 199 4.78 11.06 2.61
N ASN A 200 3.75 11.43 1.87
CA ASN A 200 3.87 12.35 0.73
C ASN A 200 2.68 13.30 0.73
N GLN A 201 2.98 14.59 0.56
CA GLN A 201 1.97 15.63 0.47
C GLN A 201 2.10 16.34 -0.87
N VAL A 202 0.97 16.51 -1.55
CA VAL A 202 0.90 17.21 -2.83
C VAL A 202 -0.21 18.26 -2.82
N THR A 203 0.01 19.34 -3.54
CA THR A 203 -1.01 20.36 -3.82
C THR A 203 -1.63 20.05 -5.18
N LYS A 204 -2.94 20.27 -5.31
CA LYS A 204 -3.64 20.09 -6.58
C LYS A 204 -3.00 20.93 -7.67
N ASP A 205 -2.66 20.29 -8.77
CA ASP A 205 -2.17 20.94 -9.99
C ASP A 205 -3.19 20.78 -11.11
N ASN A 206 -3.87 21.86 -11.45
CA ASN A 206 -4.93 21.85 -12.46
C ASN A 206 -4.45 21.49 -13.87
N MET A 207 -3.14 21.44 -14.12
CA MET A 207 -2.59 21.02 -15.42
C MET A 207 -2.50 19.50 -15.54
N ILE A 208 -2.37 18.79 -14.41
CA ILE A 208 -2.19 17.34 -14.37
C ILE A 208 -3.30 16.62 -13.61
N ASP A 209 -3.93 17.28 -12.63
CA ASP A 209 -5.00 16.71 -11.81
C ASP A 209 -6.36 17.16 -12.35
N LEU A 210 -7.04 16.32 -13.13
CA LEU A 210 -8.37 16.61 -13.66
C LEU A 210 -9.42 16.62 -12.55
N SER A 211 -9.19 15.88 -11.48
CA SER A 211 -10.08 15.76 -10.33
C SER A 211 -9.32 15.79 -9.00
N SER A 212 -10.05 15.90 -7.89
CA SER A 212 -9.48 15.71 -6.54
C SER A 212 -8.95 14.29 -6.34
N GLN A 213 -9.53 13.32 -7.03
CA GLN A 213 -9.10 11.93 -6.98
C GLN A 213 -7.70 11.74 -7.58
N ASP A 214 -7.36 12.48 -8.65
CA ASP A 214 -6.03 12.41 -9.26
C ASP A 214 -4.96 12.96 -8.32
N THR A 215 -5.28 14.07 -7.61
CA THR A 215 -4.39 14.61 -6.56
C THR A 215 -4.17 13.57 -5.45
N GLN A 216 -5.22 12.88 -5.02
CA GLN A 216 -5.15 11.83 -4.00
C GLN A 216 -4.31 10.65 -4.48
N LYS A 217 -4.55 10.14 -5.69
CA LYS A 217 -3.75 9.07 -6.30
C LYS A 217 -2.26 9.45 -6.37
N ARG A 218 -1.96 10.70 -6.75
CA ARG A 218 -0.60 11.19 -6.84
C ARG A 218 0.08 11.29 -5.48
N ALA A 219 -0.63 11.71 -4.44
CA ALA A 219 -0.12 11.70 -3.07
C ALA A 219 0.19 10.27 -2.61
N GLU A 220 -0.76 9.36 -2.83
CA GLU A 220 -0.64 7.95 -2.43
C GLU A 220 0.51 7.24 -3.15
N ASN A 221 0.57 7.35 -4.46
CA ASN A 221 1.64 6.74 -5.25
C ASN A 221 3.03 7.26 -4.83
N GLY A 222 3.15 8.55 -4.54
CA GLY A 222 4.39 9.13 -4.03
C GLY A 222 4.78 8.59 -2.66
N ALA A 223 3.82 8.45 -1.72
CA ALA A 223 4.08 7.85 -0.41
C ALA A 223 4.53 6.39 -0.53
N ILE A 224 3.84 5.59 -1.37
CA ILE A 224 4.17 4.19 -1.62
C ILE A 224 5.57 4.08 -2.23
N GLN A 225 5.88 4.90 -3.25
CA GLN A 225 7.19 4.89 -3.89
C GLN A 225 8.32 5.16 -2.88
N LEU A 226 8.21 6.25 -2.10
CA LEU A 226 9.19 6.59 -1.07
C LEU A 226 9.40 5.47 -0.04
N THR A 227 8.31 4.83 0.38
CA THR A 227 8.34 3.73 1.33
C THR A 227 9.06 2.51 0.78
N LEU A 228 8.74 2.11 -0.47
CA LEU A 228 9.35 0.95 -1.11
C LEU A 228 10.81 1.20 -1.52
N GLU A 229 11.16 2.42 -1.94
CA GLU A 229 12.55 2.79 -2.22
C GLU A 229 13.43 2.68 -0.98
N GLU A 230 12.92 3.13 0.17
CA GLU A 230 13.66 2.98 1.43
C GLU A 230 13.74 1.52 1.88
N LEU A 231 12.61 0.80 1.87
CA LEU A 231 12.61 -0.61 2.25
C LEU A 231 13.56 -1.43 1.38
N SER A 232 13.53 -1.20 0.05
CA SER A 232 14.45 -1.87 -0.88
C SER A 232 15.92 -1.52 -0.63
N THR A 233 16.20 -0.30 -0.16
CA THR A 233 17.54 0.12 0.25
C THR A 233 18.00 -0.65 1.46
N ARG A 234 17.18 -0.75 2.51
CA ARG A 234 17.50 -1.47 3.74
C ARG A 234 17.72 -2.97 3.49
N VAL A 235 16.88 -3.60 2.64
CA VAL A 235 17.09 -4.99 2.20
C VAL A 235 18.43 -5.12 1.48
N ASN A 236 18.75 -4.21 0.56
CA ASN A 236 20.00 -4.25 -0.20
C ASN A 236 21.24 -4.09 0.70
N ASP A 237 21.15 -3.21 1.70
CA ASP A 237 22.26 -2.96 2.61
C ASP A 237 22.47 -4.16 3.53
N PHE A 238 21.39 -4.79 4.03
CA PHE A 238 21.47 -6.07 4.74
C PHE A 238 22.16 -7.17 3.91
N LEU A 239 21.83 -7.30 2.62
CA LEU A 239 22.43 -8.30 1.74
C LEU A 239 23.91 -8.05 1.44
N LYS A 240 24.40 -6.82 1.63
CA LYS A 240 25.82 -6.49 1.45
C LYS A 240 26.68 -6.81 2.68
N GLU A 241 26.06 -6.85 3.86
CA GLU A 241 26.79 -7.14 5.09
C GLU A 241 27.36 -8.55 5.03
N ASP A 242 28.68 -8.66 5.24
CA ASP A 242 29.35 -9.93 5.46
C ASP A 242 29.22 -10.25 6.93
N LYS A 243 28.22 -11.05 7.30
CA LYS A 243 28.02 -11.60 8.65
C LYS A 243 28.55 -13.00 8.74
#